data_df514ca07bedb3db184e7924192182ed
#
_entry.id   df514ca07bedb3db184e7924192182ed
#
_cell.length_a   1.000
_cell.length_b   1.000
_cell.length_c   1.000
_cell.angle_alpha   90.00
_cell.angle_beta   90.00
_cell.angle_gamma   90.00
#
_symmetry.space_group_name_H-M   'P 1'
#
loop_
_entity.id
_entity.type
_entity.pdbx_description
1 polymer ?
#
loop_
_entity_poly.entity_id
_entity_poly.type
_entity_poly.pdbx_seq_one_letter_code
_entity_poly.pdbx_strand_id
1 'polypeptide(L)'
;MSPLKERTLDGRTEGYPAHAGAADEPAMEPSTPKAPAQGPPPRPARAPATVADITRPSAATVMEYDHVAAAAYLMKHAGSSALVVLDVQHGDQPISVITQADIARAVADGMDVNQTRIHDLLAAHPATIPAAMSIRDAARTMVAEGFRQLPVTDGTGWIGIVDIADICNALLGPKRR
;
A
#
# COMPACT_ATOMS: atom_id res chain seq x y z
N MET A 1 15.94 26.45 55.23
CA MET A 1 16.79 26.24 56.43
C MET A 1 17.96 25.40 55.95
N SER A 2 19.10 26.10 55.95
CA SER A 2 20.47 25.60 55.73
C SER A 2 20.87 24.55 56.80
N PRO A 3 22.10 23.96 56.75
CA PRO A 3 23.32 24.50 56.10
C PRO A 3 24.27 23.49 55.47
N LEU A 4 25.14 24.06 54.65
CA LEU A 4 26.56 23.79 54.34
C LEU A 4 27.39 22.98 55.36
N LYS A 5 28.31 22.18 54.86
CA LYS A 5 29.66 22.06 55.44
C LYS A 5 30.68 21.80 54.35
N GLU A 6 31.53 22.84 54.16
CA GLU A 6 32.89 22.79 53.63
C GLU A 6 33.77 21.95 54.53
N ARG A 7 34.82 21.34 53.92
CA ARG A 7 36.10 21.17 54.60
C ARG A 7 37.27 21.04 53.61
N THR A 8 38.08 21.92 53.81
CA THR A 8 39.33 22.42 53.30
C THR A 8 40.55 21.46 53.44
N LEU A 9 41.46 21.51 52.44
CA LEU A 9 42.94 21.55 52.43
C LEU A 9 43.72 20.62 53.39
N ASP A 10 44.69 19.94 52.77
CA ASP A 10 46.16 20.04 53.02
C ASP A 10 46.88 19.07 52.09
N GLY A 11 47.80 19.35 51.24
CA GLY A 11 49.06 20.02 51.32
C GLY A 11 50.18 19.06 51.74
N ARG A 12 50.96 18.55 50.73
CA ARG A 12 52.41 18.35 50.89
C ARG A 12 53.07 17.93 49.57
N THR A 13 54.02 18.73 49.18
CA THR A 13 55.13 18.56 48.22
C THR A 13 56.14 17.56 48.74
N GLU A 14 56.81 16.88 47.82
CA GLU A 14 58.23 16.40 47.80
C GLU A 14 58.22 15.24 46.76
N GLY A 15 59.12 15.10 45.82
CA GLY A 15 60.46 15.55 45.52
C GLY A 15 60.88 14.69 44.33
N TYR A 16 61.55 15.30 43.33
CA TYR A 16 62.19 14.63 42.20
C TYR A 16 63.33 13.75 42.63
N PRO A 17 63.75 12.72 41.85
CA PRO A 17 64.91 12.94 40.99
C PRO A 17 64.75 12.37 39.56
N ALA A 18 65.47 13.03 38.66
CA ALA A 18 65.65 12.71 37.27
C ALA A 18 66.45 11.41 37.07
N HIS A 19 66.06 10.58 36.12
CA HIS A 19 66.96 9.72 35.39
C HIS A 19 66.66 9.72 33.92
N ALA A 20 67.66 10.08 33.14
CA ALA A 20 67.75 10.00 31.69
C ALA A 20 67.73 8.54 31.24
N GLY A 21 67.00 8.29 30.17
CA GLY A 21 67.00 7.04 29.43
C GLY A 21 66.32 7.27 28.10
N ALA A 22 67.12 7.58 27.08
CA ALA A 22 66.66 7.60 25.70
C ALA A 22 66.30 6.18 25.29
N ALA A 23 65.06 5.97 24.88
CA ALA A 23 64.61 4.80 24.12
C ALA A 23 63.72 5.28 22.99
N ASP A 24 64.19 4.97 21.82
CA ASP A 24 63.64 5.11 20.49
C ASP A 24 62.24 4.63 20.46
N GLU A 25 61.25 5.55 20.37
CA GLU A 25 59.85 5.20 20.08
C GLU A 25 59.65 5.21 18.57
N PRO A 26 59.22 4.08 17.98
CA PRO A 26 58.81 4.09 16.59
C PRO A 26 57.52 4.93 16.44
N ALA A 27 57.58 5.89 15.53
CA ALA A 27 56.47 6.74 15.14
C ALA A 27 55.20 5.91 14.81
N MET A 28 54.22 6.05 15.67
CA MET A 28 52.89 5.48 15.46
C MET A 28 52.21 6.31 14.37
N GLU A 29 52.10 5.74 13.16
CA GLU A 29 51.31 6.33 12.08
C GLU A 29 49.86 6.49 12.52
N PRO A 30 49.20 7.63 12.22
CA PRO A 30 47.80 7.79 12.52
C PRO A 30 46.99 6.84 11.64
N SER A 31 46.41 5.81 12.25
CA SER A 31 45.44 4.94 11.62
C SER A 31 44.25 5.77 11.16
N THR A 32 44.14 5.98 9.87
CA THR A 32 42.98 6.56 9.22
C THR A 32 41.75 5.73 9.58
N PRO A 33 40.67 6.31 10.11
CA PRO A 33 39.44 5.57 10.38
C PRO A 33 38.90 5.06 9.05
N LYS A 34 38.87 3.73 8.90
CA LYS A 34 38.25 3.05 7.77
C LYS A 34 36.78 3.45 7.74
N ALA A 35 36.38 4.19 6.70
CA ALA A 35 35.00 4.54 6.47
C ALA A 35 34.12 3.28 6.51
N PRO A 36 32.93 3.33 7.15
CA PRO A 36 32.03 2.19 7.18
C PRO A 36 31.72 1.77 5.74
N ALA A 37 31.92 0.49 5.44
CA ALA A 37 31.61 -0.09 4.15
C ALA A 37 30.13 0.17 3.86
N GLN A 38 29.85 1.03 2.90
CA GLN A 38 28.50 1.21 2.38
C GLN A 38 28.09 -0.14 1.81
N GLY A 39 27.04 -0.73 2.39
CA GLY A 39 26.41 -1.93 1.85
C GLY A 39 26.02 -1.70 0.39
N PRO A 40 25.81 -2.75 -0.40
CA PRO A 40 25.37 -2.61 -1.78
C PRO A 40 24.11 -1.74 -1.84
N PRO A 41 23.99 -0.85 -2.84
CA PRO A 41 22.83 0.02 -2.98
C PRO A 41 21.55 -0.86 -3.02
N PRO A 42 20.45 -0.40 -2.42
CA PRO A 42 19.19 -1.15 -2.46
C PRO A 42 18.85 -1.43 -3.92
N ARG A 43 18.55 -2.69 -4.21
CA ARG A 43 18.09 -3.08 -5.56
C ARG A 43 16.88 -2.21 -5.90
N PRO A 44 16.83 -1.62 -7.12
CA PRO A 44 15.65 -0.90 -7.56
C PRO A 44 14.44 -1.85 -7.44
N ALA A 45 13.37 -1.38 -6.80
CA ALA A 45 12.14 -2.14 -6.68
C ALA A 45 11.72 -2.59 -8.09
N ARG A 46 11.57 -3.91 -8.29
CA ARG A 46 11.12 -4.45 -9.56
C ARG A 46 9.75 -3.86 -9.87
N ALA A 47 9.57 -3.32 -11.07
CA ALA A 47 8.25 -2.86 -11.51
C ALA A 47 7.25 -4.02 -11.42
N PRO A 48 5.99 -3.77 -11.00
CA PRO A 48 4.95 -4.78 -10.96
C PRO A 48 4.82 -5.47 -12.31
N ALA A 49 4.79 -6.80 -12.33
CA ALA A 49 4.73 -7.57 -13.55
C ALA A 49 3.31 -8.05 -13.87
N THR A 50 2.51 -8.30 -12.85
CA THR A 50 1.16 -8.86 -12.93
C THR A 50 0.15 -8.03 -12.14
N VAL A 51 -1.13 -8.29 -12.39
CA VAL A 51 -2.24 -7.67 -11.66
C VAL A 51 -2.16 -7.98 -10.18
N ALA A 52 -1.69 -9.19 -9.78
CA ALA A 52 -1.52 -9.57 -8.39
C ALA A 52 -0.65 -8.56 -7.60
N ASP A 53 0.38 -8.00 -8.24
CA ASP A 53 1.33 -7.09 -7.61
C ASP A 53 0.71 -5.74 -7.22
N ILE A 54 -0.44 -5.38 -7.82
CA ILE A 54 -1.12 -4.09 -7.63
C ILE A 54 -2.57 -4.24 -7.15
N THR A 55 -3.03 -5.48 -6.96
CA THR A 55 -4.37 -5.76 -6.43
C THR A 55 -4.48 -5.25 -5.00
N ARG A 56 -5.58 -4.53 -4.73
CA ARG A 56 -5.91 -4.10 -3.38
C ARG A 56 -6.97 -5.02 -2.80
N PRO A 57 -6.78 -5.53 -1.56
CA PRO A 57 -7.85 -6.21 -0.87
C PRO A 57 -9.04 -5.24 -0.77
N SER A 58 -10.22 -5.64 -1.23
CA SER A 58 -11.41 -4.84 -1.02
C SER A 58 -11.99 -5.14 0.37
N ALA A 59 -12.21 -4.09 1.14
CA ALA A 59 -12.75 -4.24 2.49
C ALA A 59 -14.29 -4.30 2.51
N ALA A 60 -14.96 -3.96 1.40
CA ALA A 60 -16.41 -3.87 1.36
C ALA A 60 -16.98 -4.56 0.12
N THR A 61 -17.90 -5.45 0.37
CA THR A 61 -18.66 -6.21 -0.62
C THR A 61 -20.15 -5.96 -0.42
N VAL A 62 -20.94 -6.26 -1.44
CA VAL A 62 -22.41 -6.28 -1.39
C VAL A 62 -22.91 -7.52 -2.12
N MET A 63 -24.11 -7.96 -1.78
CA MET A 63 -24.77 -9.05 -2.48
C MET A 63 -25.57 -8.52 -3.65
N GLU A 64 -25.71 -9.30 -4.70
CA GLU A 64 -26.44 -8.89 -5.92
C GLU A 64 -27.89 -8.48 -5.64
N TYR A 65 -28.53 -9.06 -4.61
CA TYR A 65 -29.91 -8.76 -4.23
C TYR A 65 -30.05 -7.68 -3.16
N ASP A 66 -28.93 -7.06 -2.72
CA ASP A 66 -29.02 -5.90 -1.84
C ASP A 66 -29.64 -4.70 -2.59
N HIS A 67 -30.21 -3.76 -1.84
CA HIS A 67 -30.69 -2.52 -2.42
C HIS A 67 -29.53 -1.59 -2.80
N VAL A 68 -29.71 -0.84 -3.90
CA VAL A 68 -28.73 0.15 -4.35
C VAL A 68 -28.39 1.18 -3.27
N ALA A 69 -29.38 1.54 -2.43
CA ALA A 69 -29.16 2.42 -1.27
C ALA A 69 -28.15 1.83 -0.26
N ALA A 70 -28.13 0.51 -0.06
CA ALA A 70 -27.16 -0.15 0.80
C ALA A 70 -25.73 -0.01 0.25
N ALA A 71 -25.55 -0.18 -1.07
CA ALA A 71 -24.26 0.03 -1.72
C ALA A 71 -23.78 1.49 -1.55
N ALA A 72 -24.67 2.46 -1.75
CA ALA A 72 -24.36 3.88 -1.55
C ALA A 72 -23.92 4.18 -0.11
N TYR A 73 -24.62 3.60 0.87
CA TYR A 73 -24.29 3.73 2.28
C TYR A 73 -22.90 3.14 2.59
N LEU A 74 -22.63 1.92 2.13
CA LEU A 74 -21.35 1.25 2.35
C LEU A 74 -20.19 1.99 1.67
N MET A 75 -20.35 2.47 0.44
CA MET A 75 -19.33 3.29 -0.24
C MET A 75 -18.99 4.53 0.55
N LYS A 76 -20.00 5.25 1.07
CA LYS A 76 -19.80 6.45 1.88
C LYS A 76 -19.00 6.14 3.15
N HIS A 77 -19.35 5.05 3.86
CA HIS A 77 -18.70 4.71 5.13
C HIS A 77 -17.32 4.09 4.96
N ALA A 78 -17.09 3.33 3.89
CA ALA A 78 -15.80 2.76 3.57
C ALA A 78 -14.84 3.75 2.86
N GLY A 79 -15.34 4.94 2.46
CA GLY A 79 -14.57 5.88 1.64
C GLY A 79 -14.19 5.30 0.27
N SER A 80 -14.99 4.37 -0.24
CA SER A 80 -14.76 3.68 -1.51
C SER A 80 -15.69 4.22 -2.61
N SER A 81 -15.20 4.25 -3.84
CA SER A 81 -15.99 4.61 -5.02
C SER A 81 -16.64 3.41 -5.71
N ALA A 82 -16.35 2.20 -5.25
CA ALA A 82 -16.87 0.96 -5.78
C ALA A 82 -16.87 -0.15 -4.74
N LEU A 83 -17.76 -1.13 -4.93
CA LEU A 83 -17.88 -2.35 -4.13
C LEU A 83 -17.93 -3.56 -5.06
N VAL A 84 -17.36 -4.66 -4.62
CA VAL A 84 -17.50 -5.95 -5.31
C VAL A 84 -18.89 -6.50 -5.02
N VAL A 85 -19.55 -6.95 -6.07
CA VAL A 85 -20.85 -7.63 -5.99
C VAL A 85 -20.62 -9.12 -6.01
N LEU A 86 -21.17 -9.80 -5.01
CA LEU A 86 -21.05 -11.24 -4.83
C LEU A 86 -22.36 -11.95 -5.21
N ASP A 87 -22.23 -13.12 -5.83
CA ASP A 87 -23.33 -14.02 -6.12
C ASP A 87 -23.60 -14.92 -4.90
N VAL A 88 -24.74 -14.73 -4.27
CA VAL A 88 -25.17 -15.52 -3.10
C VAL A 88 -25.44 -16.98 -3.46
N GLN A 89 -25.86 -17.26 -4.70
CA GLN A 89 -26.27 -18.61 -5.09
C GLN A 89 -25.10 -19.53 -5.43
N HIS A 90 -23.96 -18.93 -5.78
CA HIS A 90 -22.76 -19.68 -6.22
C HIS A 90 -21.56 -19.50 -5.28
N GLY A 91 -21.82 -19.37 -3.97
CA GLY A 91 -20.77 -19.40 -2.94
C GLY A 91 -19.97 -18.11 -2.85
N ASP A 92 -20.65 -16.98 -2.89
CA ASP A 92 -20.04 -15.64 -2.73
C ASP A 92 -18.95 -15.33 -3.77
N GLN A 93 -19.12 -15.83 -4.99
CA GLN A 93 -18.21 -15.50 -6.09
C GLN A 93 -18.42 -14.07 -6.58
N PRO A 94 -17.34 -13.36 -6.93
CA PRO A 94 -17.47 -12.01 -7.49
C PRO A 94 -18.07 -12.10 -8.89
N ILE A 95 -19.14 -11.37 -9.11
CA ILE A 95 -19.82 -11.30 -10.41
C ILE A 95 -19.67 -9.95 -11.10
N SER A 96 -19.43 -8.89 -10.33
CA SER A 96 -19.28 -7.55 -10.89
C SER A 96 -18.75 -6.57 -9.87
N VAL A 97 -18.65 -5.31 -10.27
CA VAL A 97 -18.41 -4.15 -9.41
C VAL A 97 -19.55 -3.16 -9.61
N ILE A 98 -20.15 -2.68 -8.52
CA ILE A 98 -21.03 -1.53 -8.54
C ILE A 98 -20.26 -0.27 -8.15
N THR A 99 -20.42 0.82 -8.89
CA THR A 99 -19.71 2.07 -8.71
C THR A 99 -20.64 3.21 -8.31
N GLN A 100 -20.09 4.30 -7.80
CA GLN A 100 -20.84 5.55 -7.59
C GLN A 100 -21.46 6.08 -8.89
N ALA A 101 -20.82 5.84 -10.04
CA ALA A 101 -21.37 6.25 -11.35
C ALA A 101 -22.62 5.45 -11.71
N ASP A 102 -22.69 4.17 -11.36
CA ASP A 102 -23.87 3.35 -11.62
C ASP A 102 -25.05 3.81 -10.74
N ILE A 103 -24.77 4.11 -9.48
CA ILE A 103 -25.78 4.67 -8.57
C ILE A 103 -26.29 6.03 -9.08
N ALA A 104 -25.36 6.91 -9.51
CA ALA A 104 -25.72 8.22 -10.05
C ALA A 104 -26.57 8.09 -11.32
N ARG A 105 -26.27 7.13 -12.19
CA ARG A 105 -27.06 6.83 -13.39
C ARG A 105 -28.45 6.33 -13.02
N ALA A 106 -28.56 5.38 -12.10
CA ALA A 106 -29.85 4.88 -11.64
C ALA A 106 -30.76 6.01 -11.09
N VAL A 107 -30.18 6.95 -10.32
CA VAL A 107 -30.89 8.13 -9.81
C VAL A 107 -31.32 9.04 -10.97
N ALA A 108 -30.45 9.29 -11.95
CA ALA A 108 -30.75 10.11 -13.11
C ALA A 108 -31.86 9.51 -13.99
N ASP A 109 -31.91 8.20 -14.06
CA ASP A 109 -32.94 7.43 -14.77
C ASP A 109 -34.27 7.34 -13.97
N GLY A 110 -34.33 7.98 -12.79
CA GLY A 110 -35.56 8.04 -11.97
C GLY A 110 -35.81 6.77 -11.15
N MET A 111 -34.84 5.87 -11.01
CA MET A 111 -35.00 4.65 -10.22
C MET A 111 -35.07 4.97 -8.72
N ASP A 112 -35.91 4.30 -7.98
CA ASP A 112 -35.94 4.35 -6.52
C ASP A 112 -34.85 3.44 -5.95
N VAL A 113 -33.73 4.03 -5.54
CA VAL A 113 -32.59 3.30 -5.01
C VAL A 113 -32.87 2.47 -3.76
N ASN A 114 -34.01 2.76 -3.06
CA ASN A 114 -34.43 1.99 -1.89
C ASN A 114 -35.26 0.74 -2.29
N GLN A 115 -35.72 0.66 -3.53
CA GLN A 115 -36.46 -0.47 -4.04
C GLN A 115 -35.69 -1.25 -5.11
N THR A 116 -34.82 -0.56 -5.85
CA THR A 116 -34.01 -1.16 -6.92
C THR A 116 -32.93 -2.06 -6.31
N ARG A 117 -32.80 -3.25 -6.87
CA ARG A 117 -31.74 -4.20 -6.48
C ARG A 117 -30.48 -3.93 -7.28
N ILE A 118 -29.33 -4.28 -6.70
CA ILE A 118 -28.04 -4.12 -7.37
C ILE A 118 -28.01 -4.90 -8.67
N HIS A 119 -28.54 -6.13 -8.68
CA HIS A 119 -28.56 -6.97 -9.89
C HIS A 119 -29.27 -6.31 -11.08
N ASP A 120 -30.23 -5.41 -10.83
CA ASP A 120 -30.95 -4.68 -11.89
C ASP A 120 -30.06 -3.67 -12.62
N LEU A 121 -28.93 -3.28 -11.99
CA LEU A 121 -27.98 -2.33 -12.54
C LEU A 121 -26.74 -3.00 -13.16
N LEU A 122 -26.56 -4.31 -12.92
CA LEU A 122 -25.37 -5.01 -13.38
C LEU A 122 -25.45 -5.23 -14.90
N ALA A 123 -24.28 -5.06 -15.56
CA ALA A 123 -24.15 -5.49 -16.95
C ALA A 123 -24.32 -7.02 -17.06
N ALA A 124 -24.83 -7.48 -18.17
CA ALA A 124 -25.14 -8.90 -18.40
C ALA A 124 -23.93 -9.85 -18.33
N HIS A 125 -22.71 -9.33 -18.30
CA HIS A 125 -21.47 -10.12 -18.25
C HIS A 125 -20.63 -9.71 -17.07
N PRO A 126 -20.37 -10.64 -16.13
CA PRO A 126 -19.42 -10.40 -15.06
C PRO A 126 -18.02 -10.22 -15.64
N ALA A 127 -17.40 -9.10 -15.32
CA ALA A 127 -16.04 -8.82 -15.75
C ALA A 127 -15.09 -9.01 -14.56
N THR A 128 -14.33 -10.09 -14.57
CA THR A 128 -13.24 -10.35 -13.65
C THR A 128 -11.93 -10.53 -14.42
N ILE A 129 -10.80 -10.30 -13.80
CA ILE A 129 -9.50 -10.58 -14.41
C ILE A 129 -8.65 -11.47 -13.52
N PRO A 130 -7.85 -12.38 -14.13
CA PRO A 130 -6.98 -13.25 -13.34
C PRO A 130 -5.78 -12.46 -12.77
N ALA A 131 -5.40 -12.77 -11.56
CA ALA A 131 -4.25 -12.19 -10.86
C ALA A 131 -2.93 -12.33 -11.65
N ALA A 132 -2.79 -13.41 -12.41
CA ALA A 132 -1.62 -13.67 -13.25
C ALA A 132 -1.59 -12.84 -14.55
N MET A 133 -2.65 -12.10 -14.88
CA MET A 133 -2.71 -11.26 -16.07
C MET A 133 -1.62 -10.18 -16.01
N SER A 134 -1.01 -9.86 -17.16
CA SER A 134 -0.04 -8.77 -17.23
C SER A 134 -0.72 -7.41 -16.99
N ILE A 135 -0.03 -6.47 -16.35
CA ILE A 135 -0.53 -5.09 -16.17
C ILE A 135 -0.96 -4.46 -17.50
N ARG A 136 -0.21 -4.74 -18.58
CA ARG A 136 -0.48 -4.19 -19.90
C ARG A 136 -1.76 -4.76 -20.52
N ASP A 137 -2.00 -6.04 -20.35
CA ASP A 137 -3.21 -6.68 -20.88
C ASP A 137 -4.44 -6.28 -20.07
N ALA A 138 -4.30 -6.17 -18.74
CA ALA A 138 -5.34 -5.61 -17.90
C ALA A 138 -5.71 -4.17 -18.31
N ALA A 139 -4.71 -3.33 -18.60
CA ALA A 139 -4.94 -1.97 -19.12
C ALA A 139 -5.75 -1.99 -20.42
N ARG A 140 -5.40 -2.88 -21.38
CA ARG A 140 -6.11 -3.01 -22.63
C ARG A 140 -7.56 -3.44 -22.46
N THR A 141 -7.78 -4.44 -21.59
CA THR A 141 -9.13 -4.90 -21.26
C THR A 141 -9.97 -3.77 -20.66
N MET A 142 -9.43 -3.07 -19.66
CA MET A 142 -10.15 -1.98 -19.00
C MET A 142 -10.51 -0.85 -19.96
N VAL A 143 -9.60 -0.48 -20.85
CA VAL A 143 -9.84 0.58 -21.84
C VAL A 143 -10.85 0.12 -22.92
N ALA A 144 -10.72 -1.10 -23.42
CA ALA A 144 -11.60 -1.63 -24.47
C ALA A 144 -13.06 -1.77 -24.00
N GLU A 145 -13.25 -2.21 -22.74
CA GLU A 145 -14.58 -2.44 -22.16
C GLU A 145 -15.10 -1.23 -21.35
N GLY A 146 -14.31 -0.18 -21.21
CA GLY A 146 -14.71 1.02 -20.46
C GLY A 146 -14.72 0.85 -18.94
N PHE A 147 -14.09 -0.20 -18.40
CA PHE A 147 -14.03 -0.45 -16.98
C PHE A 147 -12.95 0.42 -16.30
N ARG A 148 -13.28 0.97 -15.14
CA ARG A 148 -12.34 1.68 -14.28
C ARG A 148 -11.82 0.83 -13.13
N GLN A 149 -12.59 -0.18 -12.73
CA GLN A 149 -12.27 -1.11 -11.66
C GLN A 149 -12.74 -2.50 -12.04
N LEU A 150 -11.95 -3.51 -11.70
CA LEU A 150 -12.28 -4.91 -11.96
C LEU A 150 -11.92 -5.77 -10.75
N PRO A 151 -12.79 -6.75 -10.41
CA PRO A 151 -12.45 -7.79 -9.46
C PRO A 151 -11.31 -8.67 -10.00
N VAL A 152 -10.42 -9.08 -9.09
CA VAL A 152 -9.28 -9.94 -9.40
C VAL A 152 -9.47 -11.30 -8.74
N THR A 153 -9.25 -12.36 -9.52
CA THR A 153 -9.34 -13.75 -9.06
C THR A 153 -8.02 -14.48 -9.24
N ASP A 154 -7.72 -15.45 -8.39
CA ASP A 154 -6.48 -16.25 -8.43
C ASP A 154 -6.69 -17.74 -8.74
N GLY A 155 -7.90 -18.12 -9.10
CA GLY A 155 -8.29 -19.52 -9.35
C GLY A 155 -8.80 -20.25 -8.10
N THR A 156 -8.58 -19.73 -6.91
CA THR A 156 -9.18 -20.22 -5.65
C THR A 156 -10.38 -19.39 -5.25
N GLY A 157 -10.47 -18.16 -5.78
CA GLY A 157 -11.54 -17.23 -5.50
C GLY A 157 -11.13 -15.80 -5.78
N TRP A 158 -11.87 -14.90 -5.19
CA TRP A 158 -11.65 -13.48 -5.27
C TRP A 158 -10.57 -13.01 -4.27
N ILE A 159 -9.63 -12.19 -4.74
CA ILE A 159 -8.52 -11.67 -3.93
C ILE A 159 -8.52 -10.15 -3.76
N GLY A 160 -9.31 -9.43 -4.54
CA GLY A 160 -9.38 -7.98 -4.43
C GLY A 160 -9.83 -7.27 -5.70
N ILE A 161 -9.57 -5.97 -5.75
CA ILE A 161 -9.90 -5.08 -6.87
C ILE A 161 -8.62 -4.46 -7.43
N VAL A 162 -8.59 -4.25 -8.73
CA VAL A 162 -7.62 -3.37 -9.40
C VAL A 162 -8.35 -2.14 -9.96
N ASP A 163 -7.74 -0.97 -9.76
CA ASP A 163 -8.22 0.30 -10.32
C ASP A 163 -7.33 0.73 -11.49
N ILE A 164 -7.91 1.39 -12.49
CA ILE A 164 -7.18 1.91 -13.65
C ILE A 164 -6.05 2.86 -13.24
N ALA A 165 -6.19 3.58 -12.13
CA ALA A 165 -5.14 4.44 -11.60
C ALA A 165 -3.93 3.63 -11.09
N ASP A 166 -4.15 2.46 -10.49
CA ASP A 166 -3.07 1.56 -10.07
C ASP A 166 -2.32 0.99 -11.28
N ILE A 167 -3.06 0.62 -12.30
CA ILE A 167 -2.50 0.20 -13.59
C ILE A 167 -1.65 1.29 -14.22
N CYS A 168 -2.16 2.53 -14.28
CA CYS A 168 -1.40 3.67 -14.80
C CYS A 168 -0.13 3.92 -13.98
N ASN A 169 -0.21 3.89 -12.65
CA ASN A 169 0.95 4.05 -11.78
C ASN A 169 2.00 2.96 -12.01
N ALA A 170 1.57 1.71 -12.19
CA ALA A 170 2.46 0.58 -12.47
C ALA A 170 3.16 0.70 -13.82
N LEU A 171 2.45 1.17 -14.86
CA LEU A 171 2.99 1.35 -16.21
C LEU A 171 3.93 2.56 -16.33
N LEU A 172 3.63 3.64 -15.62
CA LEU A 172 4.41 4.90 -15.66
C LEU A 172 5.63 4.87 -14.75
N GLY A 173 5.68 3.92 -13.81
CA GLY A 173 6.70 3.83 -12.80
C GLY A 173 6.52 4.86 -11.67
N PRO A 174 7.33 4.77 -10.60
CA PRO A 174 7.23 5.69 -9.47
C PRO A 174 7.51 7.13 -9.93
N LYS A 175 6.70 8.08 -9.46
CA LYS A 175 6.93 9.51 -9.71
C LYS A 175 8.36 9.84 -9.25
N ARG A 176 9.22 10.28 -10.16
CA ARG A 176 10.48 10.94 -9.80
C ARG A 176 10.12 12.23 -9.07
N ARG A 177 10.41 12.27 -7.79
CA ARG A 177 10.42 13.52 -7.00
C ARG A 177 11.66 14.32 -7.34
#